data_4a7a3b134d66b126b9cf4e65341974fa
#
_entry.id   4a7a3b134d66b126b9cf4e65341974fa
#
_cell.length_a   1.000
_cell.length_b   1.000
_cell.length_c   1.000
_cell.angle_alpha   90.00
_cell.angle_beta   90.00
_cell.angle_gamma   90.00
#
_symmetry.space_group_name_H-M   'P 1'
#
loop_
_entity.id
_entity.type
_entity.pdbx_description
1 polymer ?
#
loop_
_entity_poly.entity_id
_entity_poly.type
_entity_poly.pdbx_seq_one_letter_code
_entity_poly.pdbx_strand_id
1 'polypeptide(L)'
;MSGREGGSAGPGGVRKPPLRPGAYDPADYAPQVVRCAAEAGVSPLLVMTVLHNEAYKPHHPLLERLWQWWKPGASFGLANMHRATFERVRRTHGLSERWRDLRDDPAFAVRAAALHLKDLDHALPERHVRRYTRDELLALGYNTGERNMRAFARGVPPGPMARSYLRRFRAHRDRAARALAGPAGDGRTTAPAEPAS
;
A
#
# COMPACT_ATOMS: atom_id res chain seq x y z
N MET A 1 -16.04 -33.06 41.98
CA MET A 1 -16.52 -33.10 40.57
C MET A 1 -15.92 -31.91 39.84
N SER A 2 -14.90 -32.19 39.06
CA SER A 2 -14.14 -31.20 38.31
C SER A 2 -14.88 -30.81 37.02
N GLY A 3 -15.14 -29.51 36.82
CA GLY A 3 -15.56 -28.93 35.55
C GLY A 3 -14.39 -28.20 34.90
N ARG A 4 -13.78 -28.79 33.86
CA ARG A 4 -12.82 -28.12 32.97
C ARG A 4 -13.61 -27.34 31.95
N GLU A 5 -13.51 -26.01 31.99
CA GLU A 5 -13.95 -25.16 30.90
C GLU A 5 -12.82 -25.04 29.87
N GLY A 6 -13.08 -25.54 28.67
CA GLY A 6 -12.21 -25.46 27.51
C GLY A 6 -12.25 -24.07 26.92
N GLY A 7 -11.14 -23.35 27.01
CA GLY A 7 -10.95 -22.08 26.32
C GLY A 7 -10.84 -22.30 24.82
N SER A 8 -11.85 -21.83 24.08
CA SER A 8 -11.85 -21.73 22.62
C SER A 8 -10.82 -20.66 22.18
N ALA A 9 -9.75 -21.09 21.54
CA ALA A 9 -8.83 -20.20 20.85
C ALA A 9 -9.52 -19.65 19.59
N GLY A 10 -9.89 -18.36 19.62
CA GLY A 10 -10.41 -17.64 18.46
C GLY A 10 -9.30 -17.43 17.40
N PRO A 11 -9.68 -17.28 16.11
CA PRO A 11 -8.75 -17.19 15.00
C PRO A 11 -7.82 -15.97 15.15
N GLY A 12 -6.53 -16.22 14.93
CA GLY A 12 -5.40 -15.34 15.21
C GLY A 12 -5.60 -13.89 14.79
N GLY A 13 -5.81 -13.03 15.76
CA GLY A 13 -5.76 -11.59 15.58
C GLY A 13 -4.37 -11.17 15.14
N VAL A 14 -4.24 -10.63 13.93
CA VAL A 14 -3.01 -10.02 13.45
C VAL A 14 -2.63 -8.92 14.43
N ARG A 15 -1.54 -9.14 15.20
CA ARG A 15 -1.04 -8.13 16.14
C ARG A 15 -0.70 -6.87 15.36
N LYS A 16 -1.38 -5.76 15.66
CA LYS A 16 -1.01 -4.45 15.11
C LYS A 16 0.43 -4.16 15.53
N PRO A 17 1.36 -3.89 14.58
CA PRO A 17 2.70 -3.48 14.96
C PRO A 17 2.63 -2.17 15.75
N PRO A 18 3.50 -1.96 16.76
CA PRO A 18 3.49 -0.76 17.56
C PRO A 18 3.76 0.46 16.68
N LEU A 19 2.95 1.51 16.84
CA LEU A 19 3.16 2.80 16.20
C LEU A 19 4.51 3.37 16.66
N ARG A 20 5.52 3.28 15.81
CA ARG A 20 6.81 3.95 16.05
C ARG A 20 6.67 5.42 15.71
N PRO A 21 7.12 6.35 16.59
CA PRO A 21 7.27 7.75 16.23
C PRO A 21 8.40 7.85 15.19
N GLY A 22 8.06 8.07 13.92
CA GLY A 22 9.02 8.11 12.82
C GLY A 22 8.41 7.52 11.54
N ALA A 23 9.02 7.72 10.41
CA ALA A 23 8.51 7.30 9.11
C ALA A 23 8.08 5.81 9.11
N TYR A 24 6.85 5.54 8.66
CA TYR A 24 6.38 4.18 8.40
C TYR A 24 7.28 3.53 7.34
N ASP A 25 7.86 2.36 7.64
CA ASP A 25 8.49 1.55 6.59
C ASP A 25 7.40 0.66 5.94
N PRO A 26 7.11 0.83 4.65
CA PRO A 26 6.16 -0.01 3.94
C PRO A 26 6.48 -1.51 4.03
N ALA A 27 7.74 -1.88 4.20
CA ALA A 27 8.18 -3.27 4.35
C ALA A 27 7.54 -3.96 5.57
N ASP A 28 7.27 -3.23 6.66
CA ASP A 28 6.62 -3.77 7.86
C ASP A 28 5.19 -4.28 7.58
N TYR A 29 4.60 -3.87 6.45
CA TYR A 29 3.24 -4.19 6.04
C TYR A 29 3.17 -5.17 4.87
N ALA A 30 4.26 -5.87 4.54
CA ALA A 30 4.31 -6.80 3.42
C ALA A 30 3.18 -7.87 3.45
N PRO A 31 2.85 -8.53 4.58
CA PRO A 31 1.75 -9.47 4.64
C PRO A 31 0.38 -8.83 4.33
N GLN A 32 0.15 -7.60 4.80
CA GLN A 32 -1.08 -6.85 4.53
C GLN A 32 -1.16 -6.46 3.05
N VAL A 33 -0.04 -6.04 2.46
CA VAL A 33 0.04 -5.71 1.03
C VAL A 33 -0.33 -6.91 0.17
N VAL A 34 0.25 -8.09 0.46
CA VAL A 34 -0.05 -9.32 -0.29
C VAL A 34 -1.54 -9.65 -0.21
N ARG A 35 -2.12 -9.64 0.99
CA ARG A 35 -3.53 -9.94 1.20
C ARG A 35 -4.45 -8.93 0.51
N CYS A 36 -4.25 -7.63 0.77
CA CYS A 36 -5.12 -6.58 0.21
C CYS A 36 -4.99 -6.48 -1.31
N ALA A 37 -3.81 -6.73 -1.87
CA ALA A 37 -3.60 -6.77 -3.31
C ALA A 37 -4.34 -7.96 -3.95
N ALA A 38 -4.29 -9.15 -3.32
CA ALA A 38 -5.05 -10.31 -3.77
C ALA A 38 -6.56 -10.07 -3.72
N GLU A 39 -7.08 -9.50 -2.62
CA GLU A 39 -8.51 -9.13 -2.48
C GLU A 39 -8.96 -8.10 -3.54
N ALA A 40 -8.09 -7.16 -3.87
CA ALA A 40 -8.36 -6.14 -4.87
C ALA A 40 -8.14 -6.63 -6.32
N GLY A 41 -7.42 -7.74 -6.53
CA GLY A 41 -7.06 -8.24 -7.86
C GLY A 41 -5.98 -7.40 -8.55
N VAL A 42 -5.07 -6.78 -7.77
CA VAL A 42 -3.94 -5.98 -8.28
C VAL A 42 -2.60 -6.58 -7.87
N SER A 43 -1.51 -6.20 -8.56
CA SER A 43 -0.17 -6.68 -8.25
C SER A 43 0.29 -6.25 -6.84
N PRO A 44 0.72 -7.17 -5.95
CA PRO A 44 1.34 -6.80 -4.68
C PRO A 44 2.57 -5.91 -4.86
N LEU A 45 3.35 -6.15 -5.93
CA LEU A 45 4.53 -5.35 -6.26
C LEU A 45 4.14 -3.91 -6.62
N LEU A 46 3.05 -3.72 -7.37
CA LEU A 46 2.51 -2.39 -7.66
C LEU A 46 2.13 -1.66 -6.36
N VAL A 47 1.33 -2.29 -5.49
CA VAL A 47 0.89 -1.69 -4.22
C VAL A 47 2.10 -1.32 -3.38
N MET A 48 3.04 -2.26 -3.14
CA MET A 48 4.24 -2.02 -2.33
C MET A 48 5.11 -0.89 -2.91
N THR A 49 5.27 -0.85 -4.24
CA THR A 49 6.08 0.19 -4.90
C THR A 49 5.43 1.58 -4.74
N VAL A 50 4.09 1.67 -4.85
CA VAL A 50 3.35 2.91 -4.62
C VAL A 50 3.55 3.36 -3.16
N LEU A 51 3.41 2.46 -2.18
CA LEU A 51 3.61 2.79 -0.77
C LEU A 51 5.02 3.32 -0.48
N HIS A 52 6.06 2.70 -1.03
CA HIS A 52 7.44 3.21 -0.93
C HIS A 52 7.59 4.58 -1.58
N ASN A 53 6.89 4.84 -2.69
CA ASN A 53 6.94 6.13 -3.35
C ASN A 53 6.21 7.24 -2.58
N GLU A 54 5.18 6.90 -1.83
CA GLU A 54 4.44 7.83 -0.96
C GLU A 54 5.13 8.06 0.39
N ALA A 55 5.78 7.04 0.96
CA ALA A 55 6.50 7.10 2.23
C ALA A 55 7.73 8.05 2.22
N TYR A 56 8.14 8.55 1.05
CA TYR A 56 9.21 9.55 0.92
C TYR A 56 8.87 10.90 1.58
N LYS A 57 7.59 11.18 1.86
CA LYS A 57 7.21 12.39 2.59
C LYS A 57 7.36 12.13 4.10
N PRO A 58 8.03 13.03 4.86
CA PRO A 58 8.18 12.85 6.30
C PRO A 58 6.80 12.86 6.97
N HIS A 59 6.36 11.71 7.43
CA HIS A 59 5.13 11.54 8.19
C HIS A 59 5.44 11.68 9.68
N HIS A 60 5.38 12.90 10.22
CA HIS A 60 5.47 13.11 11.66
C HIS A 60 4.05 13.25 12.23
N PRO A 61 3.55 12.33 13.10
CA PRO A 61 2.16 12.31 13.55
C PRO A 61 1.68 13.63 14.17
N LEU A 62 2.56 14.33 14.88
CA LEU A 62 2.25 15.63 15.49
C LEU A 62 2.17 16.75 14.43
N LEU A 63 3.08 16.74 13.44
CA LEU A 63 3.07 17.70 12.34
C LEU A 63 1.89 17.45 11.41
N GLU A 64 1.50 16.19 11.18
CA GLU A 64 0.30 15.84 10.41
C GLU A 64 -0.97 16.36 11.09
N ARG A 65 -1.09 16.28 12.43
CA ARG A 65 -2.23 16.85 13.18
C ARG A 65 -2.30 18.38 13.05
N LEU A 66 -1.15 19.06 13.16
CA LEU A 66 -1.08 20.52 13.03
C LEU A 66 -1.36 20.96 11.59
N TRP A 67 -0.81 20.24 10.60
CA TRP A 67 -1.01 20.50 9.19
C TRP A 67 -2.47 20.24 8.74
N GLN A 68 -3.17 19.28 9.36
CA GLN A 68 -4.59 19.01 9.15
C GLN A 68 -5.48 20.16 9.55
N TRP A 69 -5.13 20.83 10.64
CA TRP A 69 -5.87 22.00 11.12
C TRP A 69 -5.75 23.19 10.14
N TRP A 70 -4.58 23.29 9.48
CA TRP A 70 -4.29 24.34 8.52
C TRP A 70 -4.72 24.04 7.07
N LYS A 71 -4.78 22.76 6.65
CA LYS A 71 -5.18 22.33 5.29
C LYS A 71 -6.15 21.15 5.35
N PRO A 72 -7.47 21.42 5.33
CA PRO A 72 -8.51 20.37 5.42
C PRO A 72 -8.54 19.36 4.26
N GLY A 73 -7.68 19.50 3.25
CA GLY A 73 -7.53 18.58 2.11
C GLY A 73 -6.18 17.85 2.06
N ALA A 74 -5.37 17.89 3.13
CA ALA A 74 -4.09 17.18 3.16
C ALA A 74 -4.29 15.66 3.03
N SER A 75 -3.34 14.99 2.39
CA SER A 75 -3.32 13.53 2.26
C SER A 75 -2.77 12.88 3.51
N PHE A 76 -3.24 11.65 3.85
CA PHE A 76 -2.93 10.98 5.10
C PHE A 76 -2.40 9.58 4.96
N GLY A 77 -1.68 9.17 6.04
CA GLY A 77 -1.25 7.82 6.30
C GLY A 77 -0.22 7.31 5.31
N LEU A 78 0.11 6.03 5.45
CA LEU A 78 1.06 5.31 4.59
C LEU A 78 0.73 5.43 3.09
N ALA A 79 -0.55 5.53 2.75
CA ALA A 79 -1.04 5.64 1.37
C ALA A 79 -1.10 7.07 0.83
N ASN A 80 -0.86 8.09 1.66
CA ASN A 80 -0.91 9.52 1.29
C ASN A 80 -2.16 9.90 0.46
N MET A 81 -3.33 9.36 0.83
CA MET A 81 -4.56 9.49 0.07
C MET A 81 -5.33 10.78 0.42
N HIS A 82 -5.71 11.56 -0.59
CA HIS A 82 -6.56 12.73 -0.43
C HIS A 82 -8.00 12.35 -0.05
N ARG A 83 -8.65 13.19 0.76
CA ARG A 83 -10.01 12.96 1.22
C ARG A 83 -11.00 12.67 0.09
N ALA A 84 -10.97 13.46 -0.98
CA ALA A 84 -11.89 13.26 -2.12
C ALA A 84 -11.70 11.89 -2.79
N THR A 85 -10.46 11.43 -2.92
CA THR A 85 -10.14 10.09 -3.45
C THR A 85 -10.65 9.01 -2.51
N PHE A 86 -10.39 9.14 -1.20
CA PHE A 86 -10.88 8.20 -0.21
C PHE A 86 -12.40 8.10 -0.18
N GLU A 87 -13.13 9.23 -0.18
CA GLU A 87 -14.59 9.23 -0.16
C GLU A 87 -15.20 8.56 -1.41
N ARG A 88 -14.51 8.63 -2.55
CA ARG A 88 -14.89 7.88 -3.74
C ARG A 88 -14.70 6.38 -3.53
N VAL A 89 -13.49 5.95 -3.12
CA VAL A 89 -13.18 4.54 -2.81
C VAL A 89 -14.14 4.00 -1.77
N ARG A 90 -14.39 4.76 -0.69
CA ARG A 90 -15.33 4.39 0.37
C ARG A 90 -16.74 4.09 -0.17
N ARG A 91 -17.27 4.96 -1.02
CA ARG A 91 -18.60 4.77 -1.62
C ARG A 91 -18.63 3.57 -2.59
N THR A 92 -17.59 3.43 -3.43
CA THR A 92 -17.52 2.36 -4.44
C THR A 92 -17.44 0.98 -3.77
N HIS A 93 -16.72 0.87 -2.65
CA HIS A 93 -16.42 -0.41 -1.99
C HIS A 93 -17.16 -0.61 -0.67
N GLY A 94 -18.09 0.27 -0.30
CA GLY A 94 -18.91 0.13 0.91
C GLY A 94 -18.12 0.15 2.22
N LEU A 95 -17.03 0.93 2.29
CA LEU A 95 -16.20 1.00 3.49
C LEU A 95 -16.93 1.79 4.59
N SER A 96 -16.91 1.27 5.83
CA SER A 96 -17.49 1.89 7.03
C SER A 96 -16.56 2.92 7.67
N GLU A 97 -15.27 2.76 7.46
CA GLU A 97 -14.21 3.57 8.04
C GLU A 97 -14.22 4.99 7.50
N ARG A 98 -13.63 5.90 8.26
CA ARG A 98 -13.56 7.33 7.94
C ARG A 98 -12.17 7.67 7.37
N TRP A 99 -12.08 8.73 6.60
CA TRP A 99 -10.82 9.22 6.04
C TRP A 99 -9.70 9.42 7.08
N ARG A 100 -10.06 9.82 8.33
CA ARG A 100 -9.10 10.00 9.42
C ARG A 100 -8.46 8.69 9.89
N ASP A 101 -9.16 7.57 9.70
CA ASP A 101 -8.69 6.26 10.12
C ASP A 101 -7.49 5.79 9.28
N LEU A 102 -7.30 6.34 8.06
CA LEU A 102 -6.10 6.10 7.24
C LEU A 102 -4.80 6.50 7.95
N ARG A 103 -4.85 7.46 8.88
CA ARG A 103 -3.69 7.87 9.68
C ARG A 103 -3.42 6.89 10.82
N ASP A 104 -4.49 6.45 11.48
CA ASP A 104 -4.40 5.72 12.74
C ASP A 104 -4.36 4.19 12.51
N ASP A 105 -4.71 3.73 11.30
CA ASP A 105 -4.67 2.33 10.89
C ASP A 105 -3.92 2.15 9.55
N PRO A 106 -2.61 1.87 9.60
CA PRO A 106 -1.81 1.63 8.39
C PRO A 106 -2.28 0.42 7.56
N ALA A 107 -2.81 -0.63 8.21
CA ALA A 107 -3.34 -1.78 7.48
C ALA A 107 -4.59 -1.41 6.66
N PHE A 108 -5.44 -0.56 7.23
CA PHE A 108 -6.56 0.02 6.50
C PHE A 108 -6.09 0.95 5.37
N ALA A 109 -5.05 1.75 5.59
CA ALA A 109 -4.46 2.58 4.54
C ALA A 109 -3.95 1.75 3.34
N VAL A 110 -3.31 0.60 3.59
CA VAL A 110 -2.91 -0.36 2.55
C VAL A 110 -4.12 -0.87 1.77
N ARG A 111 -5.20 -1.27 2.47
CA ARG A 111 -6.44 -1.73 1.83
C ARG A 111 -7.06 -0.65 0.94
N ALA A 112 -7.17 0.57 1.43
CA ALA A 112 -7.70 1.69 0.66
C ALA A 112 -6.85 1.99 -0.59
N ALA A 113 -5.52 1.91 -0.49
CA ALA A 113 -4.62 2.07 -1.62
C ALA A 113 -4.82 0.98 -2.68
N ALA A 114 -4.92 -0.29 -2.27
CA ALA A 114 -5.17 -1.41 -3.18
C ALA A 114 -6.51 -1.27 -3.91
N LEU A 115 -7.58 -0.89 -3.19
CA LEU A 115 -8.90 -0.65 -3.79
C LEU A 115 -8.89 0.53 -4.76
N HIS A 116 -8.16 1.61 -4.44
CA HIS A 116 -8.01 2.73 -5.38
C HIS A 116 -7.27 2.31 -6.66
N LEU A 117 -6.22 1.51 -6.52
CA LEU A 117 -5.50 0.95 -7.69
C LEU A 117 -6.40 0.04 -8.52
N LYS A 118 -7.27 -0.76 -7.90
CA LYS A 118 -8.32 -1.53 -8.61
C LYS A 118 -9.25 -0.63 -9.42
N ASP A 119 -9.73 0.47 -8.83
CA ASP A 119 -10.62 1.41 -9.55
C ASP A 119 -9.92 2.02 -10.77
N LEU A 120 -8.64 2.39 -10.61
CA LEU A 120 -7.80 2.89 -11.69
C LEU A 120 -7.57 1.83 -12.77
N ASP A 121 -7.39 0.57 -12.36
CA ASP A 121 -7.19 -0.55 -13.27
C ASP A 121 -8.42 -0.81 -14.14
N HIS A 122 -9.61 -0.79 -13.55
CA HIS A 122 -10.87 -0.87 -14.29
C HIS A 122 -11.08 0.32 -15.25
N ALA A 123 -10.56 1.50 -14.88
CA ALA A 123 -10.65 2.71 -15.69
C ALA A 123 -9.60 2.78 -16.81
N LEU A 124 -8.54 1.97 -16.74
CA LEU A 124 -7.44 1.99 -17.70
C LEU A 124 -7.88 1.29 -19.01
N PRO A 125 -7.72 1.91 -20.19
CA PRO A 125 -7.99 1.25 -21.47
C PRO A 125 -7.14 -0.02 -21.64
N GLU A 126 -7.73 -1.09 -22.20
CA GLU A 126 -7.00 -2.32 -22.52
C GLU A 126 -5.84 -2.06 -23.48
N ARG A 127 -6.07 -1.21 -24.50
CA ARG A 127 -5.03 -0.78 -25.45
C ARG A 127 -4.46 0.55 -24.99
N HIS A 128 -3.17 0.57 -24.74
CA HIS A 128 -2.42 1.79 -24.39
C HIS A 128 -1.07 1.83 -25.09
N VAL A 129 -0.44 3.01 -25.09
CA VAL A 129 0.89 3.18 -25.70
C VAL A 129 1.93 2.30 -25.00
N ARG A 130 2.80 1.65 -25.77
CA ARG A 130 3.84 0.75 -25.25
C ARG A 130 4.94 1.44 -24.43
N ARG A 131 4.93 2.78 -24.40
CA ARG A 131 5.93 3.57 -23.66
C ARG A 131 5.88 3.35 -22.15
N TYR A 132 4.73 2.96 -21.62
CA TYR A 132 4.49 2.72 -20.20
C TYR A 132 3.94 1.32 -20.00
N THR A 133 4.39 0.65 -18.92
CA THR A 133 3.73 -0.56 -18.47
C THR A 133 2.38 -0.24 -17.83
N ARG A 134 1.51 -1.26 -17.69
CA ARG A 134 0.23 -1.12 -16.96
C ARG A 134 0.46 -0.56 -15.56
N ASP A 135 1.39 -1.14 -14.79
CA ASP A 135 1.72 -0.69 -13.43
C ASP A 135 2.18 0.78 -13.39
N GLU A 136 2.96 1.22 -14.37
CA GLU A 136 3.41 2.61 -14.47
C GLU A 136 2.25 3.58 -14.73
N LEU A 137 1.29 3.19 -15.57
CA LEU A 137 0.09 3.98 -15.81
C LEU A 137 -0.79 4.06 -14.56
N LEU A 138 -0.96 2.94 -13.83
CA LEU A 138 -1.70 2.91 -12.58
C LEU A 138 -1.02 3.78 -11.49
N ALA A 139 0.30 3.70 -11.37
CA ALA A 139 1.06 4.56 -10.46
C ALA A 139 0.94 6.05 -10.83
N LEU A 140 0.99 6.39 -12.11
CA LEU A 140 0.73 7.75 -12.59
C LEU A 140 -0.72 8.18 -12.28
N GLY A 141 -1.69 7.29 -12.44
CA GLY A 141 -3.08 7.51 -12.07
C GLY A 141 -3.27 7.77 -10.57
N TYR A 142 -2.56 7.01 -9.74
CA TYR A 142 -2.56 7.21 -8.29
C TYR A 142 -2.09 8.62 -7.91
N ASN A 143 -1.03 9.11 -8.55
CA ASN A 143 -0.46 10.43 -8.28
C ASN A 143 -1.27 11.58 -8.89
N THR A 144 -1.81 11.42 -10.11
CA THR A 144 -2.36 12.53 -10.89
C THR A 144 -3.87 12.42 -11.17
N GLY A 145 -4.47 11.31 -10.78
CA GLY A 145 -5.88 11.01 -11.02
C GLY A 145 -6.15 10.29 -12.36
N GLU A 146 -7.32 9.66 -12.41
CA GLU A 146 -7.79 8.83 -13.53
C GLU A 146 -7.76 9.55 -14.90
N ARG A 147 -8.22 10.80 -14.94
CA ARG A 147 -8.26 11.59 -16.21
C ARG A 147 -6.88 11.69 -16.86
N ASN A 148 -5.86 12.00 -16.04
CA ASN A 148 -4.49 12.13 -16.52
C ASN A 148 -3.91 10.76 -16.89
N MET A 149 -4.18 9.71 -16.11
CA MET A 149 -3.80 8.34 -16.45
C MET A 149 -4.31 7.94 -17.84
N ARG A 150 -5.59 8.17 -18.11
CA ARG A 150 -6.16 7.90 -19.45
C ARG A 150 -5.52 8.73 -20.57
N ALA A 151 -5.12 9.98 -20.27
CA ALA A 151 -4.40 10.82 -21.23
C ALA A 151 -3.00 10.24 -21.54
N PHE A 152 -2.27 9.82 -20.50
CA PHE A 152 -0.96 9.17 -20.65
C PHE A 152 -1.07 7.84 -21.39
N ALA A 153 -2.11 7.06 -21.13
CA ALA A 153 -2.39 5.82 -21.84
C ALA A 153 -2.61 6.04 -23.35
N ARG A 154 -3.12 7.19 -23.76
CA ARG A 154 -3.27 7.61 -25.15
C ARG A 154 -2.01 8.26 -25.76
N GLY A 155 -0.93 8.42 -24.99
CA GLY A 155 0.33 8.97 -25.48
C GLY A 155 0.61 10.42 -25.10
N VAL A 156 -0.28 11.10 -24.36
CA VAL A 156 0.03 12.44 -23.83
C VAL A 156 1.23 12.35 -22.88
N PRO A 157 2.28 13.17 -23.06
CA PRO A 157 3.44 13.08 -22.19
C PRO A 157 3.15 13.63 -20.79
N PRO A 158 3.60 12.94 -19.72
CA PRO A 158 3.47 13.44 -18.35
C PRO A 158 4.25 14.76 -18.16
N GLY A 159 3.70 15.67 -17.38
CA GLY A 159 4.37 16.90 -16.94
C GLY A 159 5.56 16.62 -15.98
N PRO A 160 6.34 17.65 -15.61
CA PRO A 160 7.57 17.46 -14.81
C PRO A 160 7.36 16.73 -13.50
N MET A 161 6.28 17.03 -12.75
CA MET A 161 5.96 16.38 -11.49
C MET A 161 5.62 14.88 -11.67
N ALA A 162 4.80 14.55 -12.65
CA ALA A 162 4.42 13.17 -12.96
C ALA A 162 5.63 12.36 -13.45
N ARG A 163 6.53 12.97 -14.26
CA ARG A 163 7.81 12.33 -14.65
C ARG A 163 8.70 12.06 -13.46
N SER A 164 8.81 13.01 -12.52
CA SER A 164 9.58 12.81 -11.28
C SER A 164 8.98 11.70 -10.42
N TYR A 165 7.66 11.63 -10.31
CA TYR A 165 6.96 10.56 -9.61
C TYR A 165 7.26 9.19 -10.24
N LEU A 166 7.13 9.06 -11.55
CA LEU A 166 7.40 7.83 -12.28
C LEU A 166 8.85 7.37 -12.15
N ARG A 167 9.82 8.31 -12.18
CA ARG A 167 11.24 7.98 -11.96
C ARG A 167 11.48 7.38 -10.58
N ARG A 168 10.90 7.96 -9.52
CA ARG A 168 10.98 7.41 -8.16
C ARG A 168 10.27 6.05 -8.05
N PHE A 169 9.09 5.91 -8.64
CA PHE A 169 8.36 4.65 -8.69
C PHE A 169 9.23 3.53 -9.26
N ARG A 170 9.90 3.76 -10.39
CA ARG A 170 10.85 2.81 -10.99
C ARG A 170 12.00 2.48 -10.04
N ALA A 171 12.58 3.49 -9.40
CA ALA A 171 13.69 3.31 -8.46
C ALA A 171 13.31 2.51 -7.19
N HIS A 172 12.04 2.55 -6.77
CA HIS A 172 11.58 1.82 -5.60
C HIS A 172 11.17 0.35 -5.88
N ARG A 173 11.08 -0.06 -7.14
CA ARG A 173 10.58 -1.38 -7.53
C ARG A 173 11.38 -2.53 -6.93
N ASP A 174 12.71 -2.46 -6.96
CA ASP A 174 13.58 -3.51 -6.39
C ASP A 174 13.49 -3.56 -4.87
N ARG A 175 13.38 -2.41 -4.22
CA ARG A 175 13.15 -2.35 -2.77
C ARG A 175 11.80 -2.99 -2.40
N ALA A 176 10.75 -2.69 -3.16
CA ALA A 176 9.43 -3.28 -2.97
C ALA A 176 9.44 -4.80 -3.17
N ALA A 177 10.16 -5.29 -4.19
CA ALA A 177 10.30 -6.72 -4.43
C ALA A 177 11.00 -7.43 -3.26
N ARG A 178 12.08 -6.85 -2.74
CA ARG A 178 12.78 -7.40 -1.55
C ARG A 178 11.89 -7.40 -0.31
N ALA A 179 11.11 -6.35 -0.09
CA ALA A 179 10.19 -6.28 1.04
C ALA A 179 9.11 -7.38 0.99
N LEU A 180 8.61 -7.71 -0.20
CA LEU A 180 7.62 -8.77 -0.40
C LEU A 180 8.21 -10.18 -0.32
N ALA A 181 9.50 -10.36 -0.66
CA ALA A 181 10.18 -11.65 -0.52
C ALA A 181 10.42 -12.06 0.95
N GLY A 182 10.27 -11.11 1.88
CA GLY A 182 10.61 -11.33 3.30
C GLY A 182 12.12 -11.39 3.55
N PRO A 183 12.55 -11.47 4.81
CA PRO A 183 13.95 -11.79 5.11
C PRO A 183 14.27 -13.15 4.49
N ALA A 184 15.33 -13.19 3.66
CA ALA A 184 15.83 -14.45 3.11
C ALA A 184 16.02 -15.42 4.30
N GLY A 185 15.23 -16.50 4.31
CA GLY A 185 15.32 -17.50 5.37
C GLY A 185 16.77 -17.88 5.56
N ASP A 186 17.30 -17.61 6.76
CA ASP A 186 18.60 -18.09 7.18
C ASP A 186 18.56 -19.61 6.99
N GLY A 187 19.20 -20.08 5.92
CA GLY A 187 19.32 -21.49 5.59
C GLY A 187 20.18 -22.23 6.62
N ARG A 188 19.73 -22.24 7.88
CA ARG A 188 20.21 -23.20 8.86
C ARG A 188 19.56 -24.53 8.56
N THR A 189 20.14 -25.25 7.59
CA THR A 189 20.04 -26.69 7.50
C THR A 189 20.50 -27.25 8.85
N THR A 190 19.55 -27.60 9.71
CA THR A 190 19.88 -28.51 10.84
C THR A 190 20.29 -29.83 10.23
N ALA A 191 21.60 -30.09 10.18
CA ALA A 191 22.11 -31.40 9.87
C ALA A 191 21.50 -32.42 10.87
N PRO A 192 21.04 -33.59 10.41
CA PRO A 192 20.57 -34.62 11.32
C PRO A 192 21.72 -35.09 12.20
N ALA A 193 21.48 -35.10 13.51
CA ALA A 193 22.40 -35.68 14.48
C ALA A 193 22.57 -37.17 14.14
N GLU A 194 23.82 -37.61 13.91
CA GLU A 194 24.17 -39.02 13.81
C GLU A 194 23.91 -39.74 15.15
N PRO A 195 23.30 -40.94 15.14
CA PRO A 195 23.15 -41.72 16.36
C PRO A 195 24.53 -42.28 16.75
N ALA A 196 24.97 -41.98 17.96
CA ALA A 196 26.15 -42.59 18.57
C ALA A 196 25.89 -44.08 18.81
N SER A 197 26.81 -44.90 18.34
CA SER A 197 26.91 -46.36 18.60
C SER A 197 27.46 -46.63 19.98
#